data_d9b4af0f7727601ceebf04f3272165b8
#
_entry.id   d9b4af0f7727601ceebf04f3272165b8
#
_cell.length_a   1.000
_cell.length_b   1.000
_cell.length_c   1.000
_cell.angle_alpha   90.00
_cell.angle_beta   90.00
_cell.angle_gamma   90.00
#
_symmetry.space_group_name_H-M   'P 1'
#
loop_
_entity.id
_entity.type
_entity.pdbx_description
1 polymer ?
#
loop_
_entity_poly.entity_id
_entity_poly.type
_entity_poly.pdbx_seq_one_letter_code
_entity_poly.pdbx_strand_id
1 'polypeptide(L)'
;MSKRLLCIDDFVTELRAFEQGVITRDSVLDFCASTQISDTSLAPYVHYDDKFYTRNLIYRDDLFEVMTICWQPGQKTAVHTHNGQLCWMIAQRGNLAVVDYKWLGCDHPEKQNVVGIDCLAGSEHTKLEV
;
A
#
# COMPACT_ATOMS: atom_id res chain seq x y z
N MET A 1 -15.56 -13.09 15.17
CA MET A 1 -16.21 -11.83 15.58
C MET A 1 -16.41 -10.94 14.37
N SER A 2 -17.53 -10.25 14.33
CA SER A 2 -17.79 -9.30 13.26
C SER A 2 -16.85 -8.11 13.38
N LYS A 3 -16.37 -7.61 12.25
CA LYS A 3 -15.57 -6.40 12.22
C LYS A 3 -16.46 -5.18 12.46
N ARG A 4 -15.87 -4.15 13.04
CA ARG A 4 -16.54 -2.85 13.24
C ARG A 4 -16.60 -2.12 11.90
N LEU A 5 -17.79 -1.70 11.46
CA LEU A 5 -17.99 -0.97 10.22
C LEU A 5 -17.77 0.53 10.44
N LEU A 6 -16.90 1.13 9.67
CA LEU A 6 -16.62 2.57 9.69
C LEU A 6 -16.76 3.16 8.30
N CYS A 7 -17.19 4.40 8.21
CA CYS A 7 -16.99 5.17 6.99
C CYS A 7 -15.50 5.55 6.89
N ILE A 8 -15.05 5.92 5.68
CA ILE A 8 -13.63 6.23 5.47
C ILE A 8 -13.15 7.42 6.30
N ASP A 9 -14.00 8.42 6.52
CA ASP A 9 -13.63 9.58 7.33
C ASP A 9 -13.38 9.20 8.79
N ASP A 10 -14.22 8.34 9.35
CA ASP A 10 -14.04 7.84 10.72
C ASP A 10 -12.81 6.94 10.82
N PHE A 11 -12.57 6.11 9.81
CA PHE A 11 -11.36 5.29 9.73
C PHE A 11 -10.10 6.16 9.79
N VAL A 12 -10.05 7.21 8.99
CA VAL A 12 -8.92 8.16 8.97
C VAL A 12 -8.80 8.87 10.31
N THR A 13 -9.93 9.30 10.89
CA THR A 13 -9.93 9.98 12.20
C THR A 13 -9.33 9.07 13.29
N GLU A 14 -9.69 7.79 13.30
CA GLU A 14 -9.14 6.86 14.27
C GLU A 14 -7.65 6.57 14.03
N LEU A 15 -7.21 6.49 12.76
CA LEU A 15 -5.78 6.40 12.46
C LEU A 15 -5.01 7.61 12.98
N ARG A 16 -5.55 8.81 12.81
CA ARG A 16 -4.93 10.04 13.29
C ARG A 16 -4.85 10.12 14.81
N ALA A 17 -5.70 9.37 15.50
CA ALA A 17 -5.68 9.30 16.95
C ALA A 17 -4.50 8.46 17.49
N PHE A 18 -3.83 7.66 16.66
CA PHE A 18 -2.61 6.99 17.08
C PHE A 18 -1.52 8.02 17.32
N GLU A 19 -0.97 8.04 18.52
CA GLU A 19 0.18 8.86 18.82
C GLU A 19 1.44 8.27 18.18
N GLN A 20 2.42 9.13 17.87
CA GLN A 20 3.62 8.74 17.14
C GLN A 20 4.35 7.55 17.77
N GLY A 21 4.41 7.46 19.09
CA GLY A 21 5.07 6.35 19.79
C GLY A 21 4.25 5.06 19.82
N VAL A 22 2.98 5.08 19.41
CA VAL A 22 2.04 3.95 19.41
C VAL A 22 1.85 3.37 18.04
N ILE A 23 2.22 4.11 16.97
CA ILE A 23 2.16 3.61 15.62
C ILE A 23 3.24 2.55 15.43
N THR A 24 2.84 1.29 15.57
CA THR A 24 3.70 0.14 15.32
C THR A 24 3.09 -0.70 14.21
N ARG A 25 3.90 -1.59 13.65
CA ARG A 25 3.41 -2.54 12.65
C ARG A 25 2.18 -3.28 13.16
N ASP A 26 2.24 -3.79 14.39
CA ASP A 26 1.18 -4.64 14.93
C ASP A 26 -0.05 -3.85 15.37
N SER A 27 0.11 -2.65 15.93
CA SER A 27 -1.03 -1.84 16.36
C SER A 27 -1.91 -1.42 15.19
N VAL A 28 -1.30 -1.03 14.08
CA VAL A 28 -2.05 -0.67 12.87
C VAL A 28 -2.63 -1.90 12.19
N LEU A 29 -1.89 -3.01 12.17
CA LEU A 29 -2.40 -4.27 11.62
C LEU A 29 -3.65 -4.73 12.38
N ASP A 30 -3.63 -4.69 13.70
CA ASP A 30 -4.77 -5.08 14.54
C ASP A 30 -5.98 -4.16 14.28
N PHE A 31 -5.74 -2.87 14.17
CA PHE A 31 -6.80 -1.92 13.82
C PHE A 31 -7.41 -2.24 12.45
N CYS A 32 -6.58 -2.43 11.44
CA CYS A 32 -7.06 -2.76 10.09
C CYS A 32 -7.80 -4.10 10.06
N ALA A 33 -7.30 -5.10 10.78
CA ALA A 33 -7.91 -6.43 10.82
C ALA A 33 -9.26 -6.44 11.54
N SER A 34 -9.50 -5.53 12.48
CA SER A 34 -10.74 -5.45 13.26
C SER A 34 -11.77 -4.49 12.67
N THR A 35 -11.45 -3.83 11.56
CA THR A 35 -12.28 -2.77 10.98
C THR A 35 -12.67 -3.14 9.55
N GLN A 36 -13.90 -2.83 9.20
CA GLN A 36 -14.42 -2.89 7.83
C GLN A 36 -14.78 -1.49 7.39
N ILE A 37 -14.35 -1.08 6.20
CA ILE A 37 -14.64 0.25 5.67
C ILE A 37 -15.89 0.15 4.79
N SER A 38 -16.79 1.10 4.94
CA SER A 38 -18.00 1.20 4.13
C SER A 38 -17.67 1.44 2.66
N ASP A 39 -18.16 0.58 1.78
CA ASP A 39 -17.99 0.74 0.33
C ASP A 39 -18.56 2.05 -0.20
N THR A 40 -19.71 2.45 0.31
CA THR A 40 -20.34 3.72 -0.09
C THR A 40 -19.50 4.94 0.28
N SER A 41 -18.82 4.90 1.42
CA SER A 41 -17.94 5.99 1.82
C SER A 41 -16.68 6.08 0.96
N LEU A 42 -16.25 4.97 0.37
CA LEU A 42 -15.09 4.92 -0.51
C LEU A 42 -15.40 5.32 -1.96
N ALA A 43 -16.68 5.35 -2.34
CA ALA A 43 -17.07 5.59 -3.73
C ALA A 43 -16.40 6.81 -4.38
N PRO A 44 -16.24 7.97 -3.71
CA PRO A 44 -15.55 9.12 -4.31
C PRO A 44 -14.08 8.86 -4.67
N TYR A 45 -13.48 7.82 -4.08
CA TYR A 45 -12.06 7.48 -4.26
C TYR A 45 -11.86 6.22 -5.10
N VAL A 46 -12.92 5.72 -5.73
CA VAL A 46 -12.85 4.52 -6.58
C VAL A 46 -12.90 4.95 -8.03
N HIS A 47 -11.77 4.81 -8.71
CA HIS A 47 -11.62 5.18 -10.11
C HIS A 47 -10.80 4.10 -10.81
N TYR A 48 -11.29 3.60 -11.93
CA TYR A 48 -10.59 2.61 -12.73
C TYR A 48 -10.16 3.22 -14.07
N ASP A 49 -9.01 2.80 -14.55
CA ASP A 49 -8.52 3.16 -15.86
C ASP A 49 -8.18 1.89 -16.64
N ASP A 50 -8.44 1.88 -17.94
CA ASP A 50 -8.25 0.68 -18.75
C ASP A 50 -6.78 0.33 -19.00
N LYS A 51 -5.89 1.30 -18.85
CA LYS A 51 -4.46 1.11 -19.13
C LYS A 51 -3.67 0.78 -17.89
N PHE A 52 -3.95 1.44 -16.78
CA PHE A 52 -3.16 1.35 -15.56
C PHE A 52 -4.04 1.29 -14.33
N TYR A 53 -3.54 0.67 -13.27
CA TYR A 53 -4.17 0.82 -11.97
C TYR A 53 -4.11 2.29 -11.53
N THR A 54 -5.05 2.71 -10.69
CA THR A 54 -5.10 4.09 -10.21
C THR A 54 -4.77 4.17 -8.72
N ARG A 55 -4.22 5.30 -8.31
CA ARG A 55 -3.93 5.64 -6.93
C ARG A 55 -4.69 6.90 -6.57
N ASN A 56 -5.54 6.82 -5.58
CA ASN A 56 -6.45 7.91 -5.22
C ASN A 56 -6.23 8.30 -3.76
N LEU A 57 -5.63 9.46 -3.55
CA LEU A 57 -5.30 9.94 -2.21
C LEU A 57 -6.57 10.31 -1.45
N ILE A 58 -6.71 9.77 -0.24
CA ILE A 58 -7.79 10.09 0.68
C ILE A 58 -7.30 11.10 1.73
N TYR A 59 -6.13 10.82 2.33
CA TYR A 59 -5.59 11.63 3.41
C TYR A 59 -4.06 11.52 3.44
N ARG A 60 -3.40 12.60 3.80
CA ARG A 60 -1.94 12.65 4.00
C ARG A 60 -1.58 13.63 5.10
N ASP A 61 -0.67 13.22 5.97
CA ASP A 61 0.00 14.11 6.91
C ASP A 61 1.49 13.74 7.01
N ASP A 62 2.17 14.24 8.04
CA ASP A 62 3.62 13.98 8.21
C ASP A 62 3.93 12.53 8.64
N LEU A 63 2.94 11.80 9.14
CA LEU A 63 3.13 10.44 9.66
C LEU A 63 2.72 9.36 8.65
N PHE A 64 1.63 9.55 7.94
CA PHE A 64 1.11 8.54 7.02
C PHE A 64 0.26 9.13 5.92
N GLU A 65 -0.01 8.30 4.92
CA GLU A 65 -1.02 8.59 3.91
C GLU A 65 -1.97 7.39 3.76
N VAL A 66 -3.20 7.71 3.40
CA VAL A 66 -4.25 6.73 3.12
C VAL A 66 -4.73 6.94 1.70
N MET A 67 -4.78 5.86 0.93
CA MET A 67 -5.24 5.92 -0.45
C MET A 67 -5.99 4.66 -0.84
N THR A 68 -6.83 4.77 -1.86
CA THR A 68 -7.32 3.61 -2.58
C THR A 68 -6.43 3.33 -3.77
N ILE A 69 -6.22 2.06 -4.05
CA ILE A 69 -5.58 1.62 -5.27
C ILE A 69 -6.57 0.72 -5.99
N CYS A 70 -6.89 1.06 -7.22
CA CYS A 70 -7.93 0.37 -7.98
C CYS A 70 -7.31 -0.33 -9.19
N TRP A 71 -7.47 -1.65 -9.24
CA TRP A 71 -6.98 -2.48 -10.33
C TRP A 71 -8.13 -3.11 -11.09
N GLN A 72 -8.03 -3.10 -12.41
CA GLN A 72 -8.82 -4.00 -13.24
C GLN A 72 -8.08 -5.35 -13.37
N PRO A 73 -8.79 -6.43 -13.70
CA PRO A 73 -8.16 -7.73 -13.90
C PRO A 73 -6.98 -7.64 -14.88
N GLY A 74 -5.85 -8.25 -14.49
CA GLY A 74 -4.63 -8.25 -15.29
C GLY A 74 -3.68 -7.08 -15.05
N GLN A 75 -4.12 -6.02 -14.39
CA GLN A 75 -3.24 -4.92 -14.02
C GLN A 75 -2.34 -5.31 -12.85
N LYS A 76 -1.13 -4.81 -12.85
CA LYS A 76 -0.13 -5.11 -11.82
C LYS A 76 0.84 -3.94 -11.63
N THR A 77 1.46 -3.89 -10.47
CA THR A 77 2.58 -2.99 -10.23
C THR A 77 3.89 -3.63 -10.71
N ALA A 78 4.88 -2.81 -11.01
CA ALA A 78 6.25 -3.30 -11.08
C ALA A 78 6.71 -3.75 -9.69
N VAL A 79 7.67 -4.65 -9.64
CA VAL A 79 8.32 -5.03 -8.38
C VAL A 79 9.03 -3.79 -7.83
N HIS A 80 8.77 -3.45 -6.57
CA HIS A 80 9.28 -2.22 -5.98
C HIS A 80 9.47 -2.38 -4.47
N THR A 81 10.23 -1.45 -3.89
CA THR A 81 10.38 -1.33 -2.44
C THR A 81 9.44 -0.26 -1.90
N HIS A 82 9.28 -0.22 -0.58
CA HIS A 82 8.55 0.85 0.10
C HIS A 82 9.51 1.88 0.75
N ASN A 83 10.77 1.92 0.33
CA ASN A 83 11.77 2.88 0.81
C ASN A 83 11.92 2.89 2.33
N GLY A 84 11.86 1.71 2.96
CA GLY A 84 11.95 1.58 4.41
C GLY A 84 10.71 1.99 5.19
N GLN A 85 9.64 2.39 4.51
CA GLN A 85 8.37 2.75 5.14
C GLN A 85 7.52 1.51 5.37
N LEU A 86 6.72 1.54 6.43
CA LEU A 86 5.72 0.51 6.66
C LEU A 86 4.53 0.73 5.72
N CYS A 87 3.96 -0.38 5.26
CA CYS A 87 2.80 -0.37 4.39
C CYS A 87 1.80 -1.42 4.88
N TRP A 88 0.54 -1.02 4.98
CA TRP A 88 -0.57 -1.92 5.29
C TRP A 88 -1.56 -1.86 4.15
N MET A 89 -2.17 -2.98 3.84
CA MET A 89 -3.11 -3.09 2.74
C MET A 89 -4.36 -3.84 3.20
N ILE A 90 -5.51 -3.30 2.84
CA ILE A 90 -6.81 -3.97 3.03
C ILE A 90 -7.36 -4.27 1.65
N ALA A 91 -7.65 -5.55 1.38
CA ALA A 91 -8.35 -5.94 0.17
C ALA A 91 -9.84 -5.65 0.36
N GLN A 92 -10.29 -4.53 -0.19
CA GLN A 92 -11.67 -4.06 0.00
C GLN A 92 -12.66 -4.83 -0.90
N ARG A 93 -12.26 -5.11 -2.13
CA ARG A 93 -13.08 -5.83 -3.11
C ARG A 93 -12.20 -6.78 -3.93
N GLY A 94 -12.76 -7.94 -4.26
CA GLY A 94 -12.10 -8.89 -5.14
C GLY A 94 -10.90 -9.55 -4.51
N ASN A 95 -10.03 -10.06 -5.36
CA ASN A 95 -8.83 -10.78 -4.95
C ASN A 95 -7.59 -10.11 -5.56
N LEU A 96 -6.59 -9.94 -4.74
CA LEU A 96 -5.31 -9.38 -5.14
C LEU A 96 -4.21 -10.40 -4.84
N ALA A 97 -3.44 -10.76 -5.86
CA ALA A 97 -2.25 -11.59 -5.65
C ALA A 97 -1.07 -10.70 -5.24
N VAL A 98 -0.44 -11.05 -4.14
CA VAL A 98 0.74 -10.35 -3.65
C VAL A 98 1.90 -11.33 -3.67
N VAL A 99 3.00 -10.92 -4.31
CA VAL A 99 4.22 -11.72 -4.38
C VAL A 99 5.35 -10.91 -3.78
N ASP A 100 5.97 -11.46 -2.75
CA ASP A 100 7.13 -10.85 -2.13
C ASP A 100 8.40 -11.39 -2.79
N TYR A 101 9.34 -10.48 -3.03
CA TYR A 101 10.62 -10.80 -3.65
C TYR A 101 11.77 -10.46 -2.70
N LYS A 102 12.74 -11.35 -2.63
CA LYS A 102 14.00 -11.06 -1.96
C LYS A 102 14.93 -10.38 -2.94
N TRP A 103 15.45 -9.22 -2.55
CA TRP A 103 16.47 -8.54 -3.35
C TRP A 103 17.83 -9.19 -3.14
N LEU A 104 18.44 -9.64 -4.23
CA LEU A 104 19.74 -10.32 -4.21
C LEU A 104 20.89 -9.43 -4.65
N GLY A 105 20.59 -8.33 -5.32
CA GLY A 105 21.59 -7.42 -5.81
C GLY A 105 21.20 -6.80 -7.15
N CYS A 106 22.18 -6.16 -7.78
CA CYS A 106 22.01 -5.45 -9.02
C CYS A 106 23.25 -5.61 -9.88
N ASP A 107 23.06 -5.67 -11.21
CA ASP A 107 24.17 -5.72 -12.17
C ASP A 107 24.95 -4.39 -12.26
N HIS A 108 24.39 -3.32 -11.71
CA HIS A 108 25.00 -1.99 -11.66
C HIS A 108 25.21 -1.55 -10.20
N PRO A 109 26.25 -2.05 -9.50
CA PRO A 109 26.44 -1.76 -8.07
C PRO A 109 26.50 -0.28 -7.74
N GLU A 110 26.99 0.54 -8.65
CA GLU A 110 27.08 2.00 -8.49
C GLU A 110 25.72 2.68 -8.36
N LYS A 111 24.64 2.00 -8.75
CA LYS A 111 23.28 2.54 -8.68
C LYS A 111 22.49 2.07 -7.46
N GLN A 112 23.03 1.16 -6.66
CA GLN A 112 22.27 0.52 -5.59
C GLN A 112 21.83 1.48 -4.48
N ASN A 113 22.54 2.57 -4.28
CA ASN A 113 22.27 3.55 -3.23
C ASN A 113 21.47 4.75 -3.71
N VAL A 114 21.01 4.74 -4.95
CA VAL A 114 20.24 5.85 -5.53
C VAL A 114 18.78 5.45 -5.59
N VAL A 115 17.93 6.19 -4.86
CA VAL A 115 16.50 5.93 -4.78
C VAL A 115 15.83 6.20 -6.13
N GLY A 116 14.93 5.31 -6.53
CA GLY A 116 14.10 5.49 -7.72
C GLY A 116 14.76 5.14 -9.04
N ILE A 117 15.92 4.51 -9.01
CA ILE A 117 16.58 4.04 -10.23
C ILE A 117 16.36 2.55 -10.46
N ASP A 118 16.75 2.11 -11.62
CA ASP A 118 16.46 0.77 -12.16
C ASP A 118 16.80 -0.38 -11.21
N CYS A 119 17.92 -0.33 -10.55
CA CYS A 119 18.36 -1.43 -9.67
C CYS A 119 17.49 -1.61 -8.43
N LEU A 120 16.70 -0.62 -8.06
CA LEU A 120 15.86 -0.64 -6.85
C LEU A 120 14.39 -0.88 -7.16
N ALA A 121 13.98 -0.73 -8.41
CA ALA A 121 12.57 -0.75 -8.80
C ALA A 121 12.18 -1.99 -9.62
N GLY A 122 12.86 -3.11 -9.43
CA GLY A 122 12.51 -4.34 -10.15
C GLY A 122 12.79 -4.27 -11.64
N SER A 123 13.79 -3.50 -12.05
CA SER A 123 14.22 -3.41 -13.44
C SER A 123 14.91 -4.70 -13.89
N GLU A 124 15.25 -4.79 -15.16
CA GLU A 124 16.02 -5.91 -15.73
C GLU A 124 17.39 -6.11 -15.07
N HIS A 125 17.95 -5.06 -14.44
CA HIS A 125 19.23 -5.10 -13.76
C HIS A 125 19.15 -5.61 -12.32
N THR A 126 17.96 -5.70 -11.77
CA THR A 126 17.72 -6.13 -10.39
C THR A 126 17.61 -7.65 -10.33
N LYS A 127 18.34 -8.26 -9.40
CA LYS A 127 18.26 -9.70 -9.13
C LYS A 127 17.33 -9.96 -7.98
N LEU A 128 16.27 -10.75 -8.22
CA LEU A 128 15.22 -11.03 -7.27
C LEU A 128 15.00 -12.53 -7.11
N GLU A 129 14.53 -12.91 -5.94
CA GLU A 129 14.08 -14.27 -5.62
C GLU A 129 12.71 -14.18 -4.96
N VAL A 130 11.80 -15.06 -5.37
CA VAL A 130 10.44 -15.15 -4.77
C VAL A 130 10.52 -15.77 -3.38
#